data_177f22cff9d40499dfd5223a5d5add69
#
_entry.id   177f22cff9d40499dfd5223a5d5add69
#
_cell.length_a   1.000
_cell.length_b   1.000
_cell.length_c   1.000
_cell.angle_alpha   90.00
_cell.angle_beta   90.00
_cell.angle_gamma   90.00
#
_symmetry.space_group_name_H-M   'P 1'
#
loop_
_entity.id
_entity.type
_entity.pdbx_description
1 polymer ?
#
loop_
_entity_poly.entity_id
_entity_poly.type
_entity_poly.pdbx_seq_one_letter_code
_entity_poly.pdbx_strand_id
1 'polypeptide(L)'
;MSRALKISLSLVIVFAAALAVFLMVDRSGSPDAAAAEQAATDPASIAVRENSHRLNSVPDGRVTFVEFLDFECEACRSAYPAIEQLREEYGDRVSFVARYFPITSHFNAERAARAVEAAAQQGGFEAMYQRMYETQAQWGEQQVPQDELFRSFAVEQGLDMSAFDAAYTDPATLARIEADVADGIALGVQGTPTFFLNGTKIEPTTYGDLADALDAALG
;
A
#
# COMPACT_ATOMS: atom_id res chain seq x y z
N MET A 1 54.06 20.65 -39.42
CA MET A 1 52.95 19.72 -39.14
C MET A 1 52.32 19.28 -40.45
N SER A 2 52.30 17.98 -40.73
CA SER A 2 51.71 17.42 -41.94
C SER A 2 50.17 17.61 -41.98
N ARG A 3 49.62 17.69 -43.22
CA ARG A 3 48.13 17.81 -43.37
C ARG A 3 47.37 16.72 -42.63
N ALA A 4 47.93 15.49 -42.58
CA ALA A 4 47.35 14.36 -41.85
C ALA A 4 47.26 14.61 -40.33
N LEU A 5 48.27 15.21 -39.70
CA LEU A 5 48.29 15.51 -38.27
C LEU A 5 47.26 16.58 -37.89
N LYS A 6 47.02 17.56 -38.77
CA LYS A 6 45.99 18.59 -38.55
C LYS A 6 44.56 18.00 -38.62
N ILE A 7 44.31 17.07 -39.57
CA ILE A 7 43.01 16.40 -39.70
C ILE A 7 42.74 15.51 -38.52
N SER A 8 43.75 14.73 -38.04
CA SER A 8 43.57 13.88 -36.84
C SER A 8 43.29 14.71 -35.57
N LEU A 9 43.98 15.83 -35.40
CA LEU A 9 43.77 16.71 -34.24
C LEU A 9 42.36 17.35 -34.25
N SER A 10 41.90 17.76 -35.42
CA SER A 10 40.52 18.32 -35.57
C SER A 10 39.43 17.30 -35.28
N LEU A 11 39.59 16.02 -35.70
CA LEU A 11 38.67 14.93 -35.41
C LEU A 11 38.60 14.61 -33.92
N VAL A 12 39.72 14.61 -33.21
CA VAL A 12 39.78 14.39 -31.77
C VAL A 12 39.08 15.49 -31.00
N ILE A 13 39.26 16.76 -31.41
CA ILE A 13 38.62 17.90 -30.77
C ILE A 13 37.08 17.85 -30.99
N VAL A 14 36.63 17.52 -32.19
CA VAL A 14 35.19 17.40 -32.49
C VAL A 14 34.58 16.24 -31.69
N PHE A 15 35.29 15.10 -31.62
CA PHE A 15 34.79 13.97 -30.82
C PHE A 15 34.76 14.28 -29.32
N ALA A 16 35.77 14.95 -28.77
CA ALA A 16 35.81 15.37 -27.38
C ALA A 16 34.69 16.41 -27.06
N ALA A 17 34.43 17.34 -27.98
CA ALA A 17 33.34 18.28 -27.84
C ALA A 17 31.94 17.61 -27.90
N ALA A 18 31.77 16.67 -28.84
CA ALA A 18 30.53 15.88 -28.93
C ALA A 18 30.32 14.99 -27.69
N LEU A 19 31.39 14.38 -27.17
CA LEU A 19 31.33 13.58 -25.94
C LEU A 19 31.00 14.47 -24.71
N ALA A 20 31.60 15.67 -24.62
CA ALA A 20 31.31 16.62 -23.55
C ALA A 20 29.85 17.09 -23.58
N VAL A 21 29.32 17.38 -24.79
CA VAL A 21 27.91 17.73 -24.97
C VAL A 21 27.01 16.55 -24.61
N PHE A 22 27.35 15.32 -25.03
CA PHE A 22 26.58 14.11 -24.67
C PHE A 22 26.57 13.91 -23.17
N LEU A 23 27.71 14.01 -22.47
CA LEU A 23 27.80 13.89 -21.03
C LEU A 23 27.12 15.04 -20.26
N MET A 24 27.02 16.24 -20.87
CA MET A 24 26.24 17.33 -20.27
C MET A 24 24.73 17.13 -20.44
N VAL A 25 24.28 16.60 -21.58
CA VAL A 25 22.87 16.29 -21.84
C VAL A 25 22.40 15.12 -20.96
N ASP A 26 23.26 14.09 -20.78
CA ASP A 26 22.95 12.96 -19.93
C ASP A 26 22.93 13.32 -18.41
N ARG A 27 23.64 14.39 -18.03
CA ARG A 27 23.61 14.95 -16.66
C ARG A 27 22.45 15.91 -16.38
N SER A 28 21.80 16.43 -17.42
CA SER A 28 20.57 17.23 -17.29
C SER A 28 19.35 16.30 -17.28
N GLY A 29 19.26 15.40 -16.28
CA GLY A 29 17.99 14.74 -15.95
C GLY A 29 16.93 15.83 -15.86
N SER A 30 15.84 15.67 -16.63
CA SER A 30 14.73 16.63 -16.59
C SER A 30 14.31 16.84 -15.15
N PRO A 31 14.05 18.08 -14.68
CA PRO A 31 13.56 18.34 -13.32
C PRO A 31 12.32 17.50 -12.98
N ASP A 32 11.52 17.16 -14.00
CA ASP A 32 10.37 16.26 -13.86
C ASP A 32 10.78 14.81 -13.53
N ALA A 33 11.91 14.31 -14.07
CA ALA A 33 12.39 12.95 -13.77
C ALA A 33 12.95 12.87 -12.33
N ALA A 34 13.68 13.89 -11.89
CA ALA A 34 14.18 13.98 -10.51
C ALA A 34 13.04 14.13 -9.49
N ALA A 35 12.01 14.91 -9.81
CA ALA A 35 10.80 15.04 -8.99
C ALA A 35 10.00 13.74 -8.92
N ALA A 36 9.90 13.01 -10.04
CA ALA A 36 9.23 11.69 -10.09
C ALA A 36 10.00 10.64 -9.29
N GLU A 37 11.34 10.65 -9.34
CA GLU A 37 12.19 9.75 -8.56
C GLU A 37 12.12 10.06 -7.05
N GLN A 38 12.12 11.34 -6.67
CA GLN A 38 11.89 11.75 -5.28
C GLN A 38 10.50 11.37 -4.78
N ALA A 39 9.46 11.59 -5.58
CA ALA A 39 8.10 11.16 -5.23
C ALA A 39 8.00 9.63 -5.08
N ALA A 40 8.73 8.86 -5.90
CA ALA A 40 8.74 7.40 -5.81
C ALA A 40 9.43 6.87 -4.55
N THR A 41 10.31 7.65 -3.91
CA THR A 41 11.06 7.29 -2.70
C THR A 41 10.53 7.97 -1.43
N ASP A 42 9.57 8.89 -1.55
CA ASP A 42 8.94 9.54 -0.40
C ASP A 42 8.10 8.51 0.39
N PRO A 43 8.36 8.30 1.69
CA PRO A 43 7.60 7.37 2.53
C PRO A 43 6.09 7.60 2.47
N ALA A 44 5.62 8.83 2.38
CA ALA A 44 4.20 9.13 2.27
C ALA A 44 3.61 8.60 0.95
N SER A 45 4.35 8.72 -0.16
CA SER A 45 3.95 8.19 -1.47
C SER A 45 4.02 6.65 -1.54
N ILE A 46 4.90 6.02 -0.76
CA ILE A 46 4.98 4.56 -0.64
C ILE A 46 3.86 4.05 0.26
N ALA A 47 3.58 4.71 1.38
CA ALA A 47 2.53 4.32 2.30
C ALA A 47 1.13 4.38 1.66
N VAL A 48 0.91 5.31 0.72
CA VAL A 48 -0.36 5.49 0.02
C VAL A 48 -0.15 5.52 -1.48
N ARG A 49 -0.64 4.51 -2.18
CA ARG A 49 -0.66 4.42 -3.64
C ARG A 49 -2.04 4.85 -4.17
N GLU A 50 -2.11 5.12 -5.45
CA GLU A 50 -3.37 5.46 -6.12
C GLU A 50 -4.44 4.37 -5.95
N ASN A 51 -4.02 3.10 -5.97
CA ASN A 51 -4.86 1.92 -5.79
C ASN A 51 -4.97 1.43 -4.35
N SER A 52 -4.53 2.20 -3.35
CA SER A 52 -4.72 1.85 -1.94
C SER A 52 -6.19 1.91 -1.54
N HIS A 53 -6.63 0.96 -0.73
CA HIS A 53 -7.99 0.93 -0.23
C HIS A 53 -8.22 2.00 0.82
N ARG A 54 -9.19 2.87 0.55
CA ARG A 54 -9.60 3.94 1.46
C ARG A 54 -10.90 3.54 2.16
N LEU A 55 -10.88 3.56 3.48
CA LEU A 55 -12.07 3.32 4.31
C LEU A 55 -12.98 4.56 4.39
N ASN A 56 -12.42 5.74 4.05
CA ASN A 56 -13.11 6.99 3.84
C ASN A 56 -12.30 7.89 2.90
N SER A 57 -12.88 8.97 2.45
CA SER A 57 -12.18 9.97 1.62
C SER A 57 -12.50 11.37 2.14
N VAL A 58 -11.46 12.11 2.51
CA VAL A 58 -11.56 13.53 2.89
C VAL A 58 -10.94 14.35 1.77
N PRO A 59 -11.71 15.15 1.02
CA PRO A 59 -11.24 15.87 -0.16
C PRO A 59 -10.02 16.76 0.09
N ASP A 60 -9.98 17.43 1.25
CA ASP A 60 -8.89 18.30 1.68
C ASP A 60 -8.06 17.67 2.81
N GLY A 61 -8.13 16.34 2.97
CA GLY A 61 -7.50 15.60 4.05
C GLY A 61 -5.98 15.74 4.03
N ARG A 62 -5.45 16.63 4.88
CA ARG A 62 -4.02 16.83 5.08
C ARG A 62 -3.40 15.76 5.97
N VAL A 63 -4.24 14.97 6.64
CA VAL A 63 -3.82 13.90 7.52
C VAL A 63 -4.27 12.57 6.95
N THR A 64 -3.31 11.65 6.78
CA THR A 64 -3.58 10.30 6.31
C THR A 64 -3.04 9.30 7.32
N PHE A 65 -3.93 8.46 7.81
CA PHE A 65 -3.64 7.34 8.68
C PHE A 65 -3.65 6.05 7.84
N VAL A 66 -2.58 5.27 7.91
CA VAL A 66 -2.41 4.03 7.15
C VAL A 66 -2.18 2.88 8.10
N GLU A 67 -2.90 1.79 7.91
CA GLU A 67 -2.67 0.53 8.58
C GLU A 67 -2.20 -0.54 7.57
N PHE A 68 -1.01 -1.11 7.78
CA PHE A 68 -0.63 -2.37 7.18
C PHE A 68 -1.16 -3.50 8.05
N LEU A 69 -2.03 -4.31 7.47
CA LEU A 69 -2.86 -5.26 8.21
C LEU A 69 -2.84 -6.68 7.61
N ASP A 70 -3.18 -7.63 8.47
CA ASP A 70 -3.43 -9.02 8.11
C ASP A 70 -4.78 -9.44 8.73
N PHE A 71 -5.67 -9.97 7.91
CA PHE A 71 -7.00 -10.38 8.35
C PHE A 71 -6.98 -11.59 9.28
N GLU A 72 -5.92 -12.41 9.27
CA GLU A 72 -5.77 -13.53 10.20
C GLU A 72 -5.04 -13.12 11.49
N CYS A 73 -4.38 -11.96 11.53
CA CYS A 73 -3.63 -11.49 12.69
C CYS A 73 -4.55 -11.13 13.86
N GLU A 74 -4.37 -11.78 15.01
CA GLU A 74 -5.15 -11.50 16.23
C GLU A 74 -4.92 -10.08 16.77
N ALA A 75 -3.70 -9.54 16.64
CA ALA A 75 -3.40 -8.18 17.05
C ALA A 75 -4.15 -7.16 16.18
N CYS A 76 -4.29 -7.41 14.86
CA CYS A 76 -5.11 -6.56 13.97
C CYS A 76 -6.60 -6.62 14.39
N ARG A 77 -7.12 -7.82 14.68
CA ARG A 77 -8.49 -7.96 15.20
C ARG A 77 -8.68 -7.21 16.52
N SER A 78 -7.68 -7.25 17.38
CA SER A 78 -7.75 -6.54 18.67
C SER A 78 -7.70 -5.02 18.50
N ALA A 79 -6.99 -4.53 17.48
CA ALA A 79 -6.93 -3.11 17.14
C ALA A 79 -8.20 -2.61 16.40
N TYR A 80 -8.88 -3.49 15.67
CA TYR A 80 -10.01 -3.15 14.80
C TYR A 80 -11.09 -2.27 15.48
N PRO A 81 -11.60 -2.56 16.71
CA PRO A 81 -12.58 -1.69 17.33
C PRO A 81 -12.07 -0.27 17.61
N ALA A 82 -10.78 -0.14 17.96
CA ALA A 82 -10.14 1.17 18.16
C ALA A 82 -10.02 1.94 16.86
N ILE A 83 -9.67 1.27 15.75
CA ILE A 83 -9.59 1.88 14.42
C ILE A 83 -10.97 2.34 13.95
N GLU A 84 -12.03 1.53 14.14
CA GLU A 84 -13.39 1.94 13.79
C GLU A 84 -13.87 3.13 14.63
N GLN A 85 -13.55 3.16 15.92
CA GLN A 85 -13.83 4.34 16.76
C GLN A 85 -13.09 5.59 16.26
N LEU A 86 -11.82 5.48 15.89
CA LEU A 86 -11.08 6.62 15.30
C LEU A 86 -11.69 7.07 13.97
N ARG A 87 -12.16 6.13 13.15
CA ARG A 87 -12.85 6.47 11.90
C ARG A 87 -14.17 7.22 12.16
N GLU A 88 -14.90 6.85 13.20
CA GLU A 88 -16.12 7.56 13.59
C GLU A 88 -15.81 8.98 14.11
N GLU A 89 -14.75 9.15 14.91
CA GLU A 89 -14.39 10.43 15.53
C GLU A 89 -13.65 11.39 14.59
N TYR A 90 -12.83 10.87 13.68
CA TYR A 90 -11.91 11.67 12.84
C TYR A 90 -12.18 11.54 11.34
N GLY A 91 -13.14 10.71 10.92
CA GLY A 91 -13.34 10.38 9.51
C GLY A 91 -13.76 11.53 8.60
N ASP A 92 -14.12 12.68 9.15
CA ASP A 92 -14.38 13.92 8.43
C ASP A 92 -13.09 14.76 8.18
N ARG A 93 -11.99 14.47 8.87
CA ARG A 93 -10.73 15.22 8.87
C ARG A 93 -9.51 14.39 8.50
N VAL A 94 -9.56 13.08 8.71
CA VAL A 94 -8.46 12.14 8.49
C VAL A 94 -8.87 11.11 7.45
N SER A 95 -8.00 10.88 6.46
CA SER A 95 -8.16 9.78 5.49
C SER A 95 -7.61 8.50 6.09
N PHE A 96 -8.43 7.46 6.22
CA PHE A 96 -8.03 6.14 6.69
C PHE A 96 -7.79 5.21 5.51
N VAL A 97 -6.62 4.56 5.49
CA VAL A 97 -6.15 3.71 4.40
C VAL A 97 -5.73 2.35 4.93
N ALA A 98 -6.24 1.29 4.32
CA ALA A 98 -5.84 -0.09 4.60
C ALA A 98 -4.88 -0.59 3.52
N ARG A 99 -3.79 -1.26 3.95
CA ARG A 99 -2.82 -1.89 3.08
C ARG A 99 -2.63 -3.35 3.49
N TYR A 100 -2.63 -4.25 2.54
CA TYR A 100 -2.44 -5.67 2.80
C TYR A 100 -1.01 -5.98 3.24
N PHE A 101 -0.89 -6.78 4.29
CA PHE A 101 0.40 -7.35 4.70
C PHE A 101 0.18 -8.74 5.30
N PRO A 102 -0.31 -9.71 4.50
CA PRO A 102 -0.53 -11.08 4.97
C PRO A 102 0.78 -11.70 5.44
N ILE A 103 0.81 -12.14 6.70
CA ILE A 103 1.98 -12.78 7.31
C ILE A 103 2.09 -14.22 6.80
N THR A 104 3.26 -14.60 6.30
CA THR A 104 3.47 -15.89 5.64
C THR A 104 3.29 -17.11 6.55
N SER A 105 3.37 -16.94 7.88
CA SER A 105 3.09 -18.00 8.85
C SER A 105 1.60 -18.19 9.16
N HIS A 106 0.76 -17.23 8.78
CA HIS A 106 -0.68 -17.33 8.93
C HIS A 106 -1.27 -18.07 7.74
N PHE A 107 -1.91 -19.22 8.01
CA PHE A 107 -2.30 -20.16 6.96
C PHE A 107 -3.35 -19.61 5.99
N ASN A 108 -4.28 -18.80 6.48
CA ASN A 108 -5.37 -18.23 5.70
C ASN A 108 -5.19 -16.74 5.34
N ALA A 109 -4.09 -16.11 5.75
CA ALA A 109 -3.87 -14.67 5.56
C ALA A 109 -3.94 -14.23 4.09
N GLU A 110 -3.23 -14.92 3.18
CA GLU A 110 -3.30 -14.64 1.74
C GLU A 110 -4.70 -14.89 1.18
N ARG A 111 -5.36 -15.99 1.60
CA ARG A 111 -6.73 -16.32 1.18
C ARG A 111 -7.71 -15.24 1.58
N ALA A 112 -7.62 -14.75 2.81
CA ALA A 112 -8.46 -13.67 3.31
C ALA A 112 -8.21 -12.36 2.53
N ALA A 113 -6.94 -11.99 2.31
CA ALA A 113 -6.59 -10.82 1.51
C ALA A 113 -7.13 -10.93 0.07
N ARG A 114 -7.03 -12.10 -0.58
CA ARG A 114 -7.60 -12.35 -1.92
C ARG A 114 -9.12 -12.19 -1.93
N ALA A 115 -9.81 -12.68 -0.90
CA ALA A 115 -11.27 -12.56 -0.81
C ALA A 115 -11.69 -11.09 -0.65
N VAL A 116 -10.97 -10.32 0.18
CA VAL A 116 -11.23 -8.89 0.36
C VAL A 116 -10.94 -8.11 -0.93
N GLU A 117 -9.83 -8.41 -1.62
CA GLU A 117 -9.50 -7.78 -2.89
C GLU A 117 -10.51 -8.13 -3.99
N ALA A 118 -10.96 -9.39 -4.07
CA ALA A 118 -12.00 -9.79 -5.02
C ALA A 118 -13.34 -9.09 -4.76
N ALA A 119 -13.70 -8.87 -3.50
CA ALA A 119 -14.87 -8.09 -3.13
C ALA A 119 -14.67 -6.59 -3.47
N ALA A 120 -13.46 -6.07 -3.26
CA ALA A 120 -13.10 -4.69 -3.54
C ALA A 120 -13.29 -4.32 -5.01
N GLN A 121 -13.00 -5.24 -5.95
CA GLN A 121 -13.22 -5.05 -7.38
C GLN A 121 -14.69 -4.86 -7.77
N GLN A 122 -15.62 -5.15 -6.85
CA GLN A 122 -17.06 -4.94 -6.99
C GLN A 122 -17.58 -3.86 -6.02
N GLY A 123 -16.68 -3.06 -5.39
CA GLY A 123 -17.04 -2.05 -4.41
C GLY A 123 -17.36 -2.59 -3.02
N GLY A 124 -17.13 -3.88 -2.77
CA GLY A 124 -17.42 -4.56 -1.50
C GLY A 124 -16.27 -4.55 -0.48
N PHE A 125 -15.24 -3.69 -0.66
CA PHE A 125 -14.07 -3.69 0.22
C PHE A 125 -14.42 -3.56 1.70
N GLU A 126 -15.11 -2.49 2.06
CA GLU A 126 -15.38 -2.18 3.47
C GLU A 126 -16.25 -3.24 4.15
N ALA A 127 -17.29 -3.71 3.46
CA ALA A 127 -18.16 -4.76 4.00
C ALA A 127 -17.42 -6.08 4.22
N MET A 128 -16.49 -6.45 3.31
CA MET A 128 -15.68 -7.64 3.46
C MET A 128 -14.59 -7.46 4.53
N TYR A 129 -13.94 -6.30 4.61
CA TYR A 129 -13.00 -5.92 5.66
C TYR A 129 -13.62 -6.07 7.05
N GLN A 130 -14.81 -5.50 7.27
CA GLN A 130 -15.54 -5.60 8.53
C GLN A 130 -15.88 -7.07 8.84
N ARG A 131 -16.44 -7.78 7.85
CA ARG A 131 -16.84 -9.17 8.01
C ARG A 131 -15.67 -10.08 8.39
N MET A 132 -14.48 -9.86 7.81
CA MET A 132 -13.30 -10.62 8.16
C MET A 132 -12.93 -10.46 9.63
N TYR A 133 -12.86 -9.23 10.15
CA TYR A 133 -12.49 -9.01 11.55
C TYR A 133 -13.58 -9.44 12.54
N GLU A 134 -14.84 -9.20 12.25
CA GLU A 134 -15.95 -9.61 13.09
C GLU A 134 -16.05 -11.13 13.26
N THR A 135 -15.63 -11.88 12.26
CA THR A 135 -15.71 -13.34 12.26
C THR A 135 -14.39 -14.03 12.49
N GLN A 136 -13.27 -13.30 12.55
CA GLN A 136 -11.91 -13.86 12.62
C GLN A 136 -11.76 -14.95 13.70
N ALA A 137 -12.39 -14.78 14.86
CA ALA A 137 -12.32 -15.78 15.94
C ALA A 137 -12.87 -17.17 15.55
N GLN A 138 -13.63 -17.26 14.45
CA GLN A 138 -14.21 -18.50 13.96
C GLN A 138 -13.30 -19.26 13.01
N TRP A 139 -12.36 -18.55 12.34
CA TRP A 139 -11.56 -19.10 11.26
C TRP A 139 -10.05 -18.83 11.39
N GLY A 140 -9.68 -17.81 12.19
CA GLY A 140 -8.27 -17.46 12.41
C GLY A 140 -7.51 -18.62 13.05
N GLU A 141 -6.19 -18.69 12.76
CA GLU A 141 -5.25 -19.71 13.24
C GLU A 141 -5.58 -21.16 12.86
N GLN A 142 -6.60 -21.38 12.05
CA GLN A 142 -6.93 -22.73 11.59
C GLN A 142 -5.98 -23.14 10.45
N GLN A 143 -5.45 -24.37 10.55
CA GLN A 143 -4.55 -24.96 9.55
C GLN A 143 -5.33 -25.70 8.45
N VAL A 144 -6.50 -25.18 8.10
CA VAL A 144 -7.35 -25.68 7.01
C VAL A 144 -7.79 -24.50 6.15
N PRO A 145 -7.89 -24.66 4.82
CA PRO A 145 -8.35 -23.60 3.93
C PRO A 145 -9.75 -23.12 4.30
N GLN A 146 -9.92 -21.78 4.35
CA GLN A 146 -11.19 -21.13 4.65
C GLN A 146 -11.84 -20.48 3.42
N ASP A 147 -11.41 -20.88 2.21
CA ASP A 147 -11.86 -20.31 0.93
C ASP A 147 -13.39 -20.33 0.80
N GLU A 148 -14.03 -21.45 1.14
CA GLU A 148 -15.49 -21.59 1.08
C GLU A 148 -16.22 -20.68 2.08
N LEU A 149 -15.64 -20.47 3.27
CA LEU A 149 -16.18 -19.55 4.25
C LEU A 149 -16.11 -18.10 3.71
N PHE A 150 -14.97 -17.69 3.18
CA PHE A 150 -14.81 -16.35 2.63
C PHE A 150 -15.70 -16.12 1.39
N ARG A 151 -15.86 -17.17 0.58
CA ARG A 151 -16.81 -17.16 -0.53
C ARG A 151 -18.25 -17.00 -0.03
N SER A 152 -18.63 -17.62 1.09
CA SER A 152 -19.97 -17.44 1.67
C SER A 152 -20.22 -16.00 2.10
N PHE A 153 -19.21 -15.29 2.60
CA PHE A 153 -19.32 -13.86 2.93
C PHE A 153 -19.62 -13.00 1.70
N ALA A 154 -19.01 -13.34 0.55
CA ALA A 154 -19.30 -12.65 -0.71
C ALA A 154 -20.75 -12.89 -1.18
N VAL A 155 -21.26 -14.11 -1.01
CA VAL A 155 -22.67 -14.45 -1.27
C VAL A 155 -23.62 -13.64 -0.36
N GLU A 156 -23.32 -13.57 0.94
CA GLU A 156 -24.11 -12.81 1.93
C GLU A 156 -24.14 -11.31 1.59
N GLN A 157 -23.06 -10.78 1.00
CA GLN A 157 -22.98 -9.38 0.55
C GLN A 157 -23.67 -9.14 -0.79
N GLY A 158 -24.16 -10.18 -1.46
CA GLY A 158 -24.85 -10.07 -2.74
C GLY A 158 -23.94 -9.75 -3.91
N LEU A 159 -22.65 -10.10 -3.84
CA LEU A 159 -21.70 -9.88 -4.93
C LEU A 159 -22.01 -10.81 -6.11
N ASP A 160 -21.58 -10.39 -7.32
CA ASP A 160 -21.56 -11.30 -8.49
C ASP A 160 -20.52 -12.39 -8.24
N MET A 161 -21.00 -13.62 -8.03
CA MET A 161 -20.14 -14.73 -7.68
C MET A 161 -19.26 -15.21 -8.84
N SER A 162 -19.67 -14.99 -10.10
CA SER A 162 -18.81 -15.29 -11.25
C SER A 162 -17.63 -14.33 -11.32
N ALA A 163 -17.86 -13.05 -11.06
CA ALA A 163 -16.81 -12.04 -11.00
C ALA A 163 -15.92 -12.26 -9.76
N PHE A 164 -16.50 -12.58 -8.60
CA PHE A 164 -15.76 -12.87 -7.38
C PHE A 164 -14.82 -14.07 -7.54
N ASP A 165 -15.32 -15.21 -8.02
CA ASP A 165 -14.54 -16.44 -8.18
C ASP A 165 -13.41 -16.24 -9.21
N ALA A 166 -13.67 -15.48 -10.28
CA ALA A 166 -12.66 -15.11 -11.26
C ALA A 166 -11.57 -14.22 -10.64
N ALA A 167 -11.96 -13.15 -9.94
CA ALA A 167 -11.03 -12.23 -9.28
C ALA A 167 -10.23 -12.91 -8.16
N TYR A 168 -10.86 -13.77 -7.36
CA TYR A 168 -10.22 -14.50 -6.27
C TYR A 168 -9.04 -15.35 -6.75
N THR A 169 -9.16 -15.96 -7.92
CA THR A 169 -8.13 -16.83 -8.50
C THR A 169 -7.19 -16.13 -9.47
N ASP A 170 -7.47 -14.87 -9.81
CA ASP A 170 -6.66 -14.09 -10.76
C ASP A 170 -5.25 -13.83 -10.18
N PRO A 171 -4.18 -14.13 -10.93
CA PRO A 171 -2.82 -13.73 -10.56
C PRO A 171 -2.66 -12.21 -10.33
N ALA A 172 -3.46 -11.36 -11.01
CA ALA A 172 -3.43 -9.92 -10.81
C ALA A 172 -3.89 -9.50 -9.40
N THR A 173 -4.84 -10.22 -8.81
CA THR A 173 -5.27 -10.03 -7.42
C THR A 173 -4.13 -10.31 -6.44
N LEU A 174 -3.38 -11.39 -6.64
CA LEU A 174 -2.20 -11.67 -5.84
C LEU A 174 -1.13 -10.59 -6.03
N ALA A 175 -0.83 -10.23 -7.27
CA ALA A 175 0.18 -9.21 -7.58
C ALA A 175 -0.16 -7.85 -6.92
N ARG A 176 -1.46 -7.50 -6.82
CA ARG A 176 -1.93 -6.31 -6.10
C ARG A 176 -1.61 -6.38 -4.59
N ILE A 177 -1.84 -7.54 -3.97
CA ILE A 177 -1.53 -7.78 -2.55
C ILE A 177 -0.01 -7.76 -2.33
N GLU A 178 0.76 -8.44 -3.18
CA GLU A 178 2.22 -8.48 -3.11
C GLU A 178 2.86 -7.09 -3.28
N ALA A 179 2.24 -6.20 -4.08
CA ALA A 179 2.69 -4.82 -4.19
C ALA A 179 2.57 -4.05 -2.87
N ASP A 180 1.49 -4.26 -2.11
CA ASP A 180 1.33 -3.69 -0.77
C ASP A 180 2.38 -4.25 0.20
N VAL A 181 2.63 -5.56 0.16
CA VAL A 181 3.68 -6.21 0.96
C VAL A 181 5.06 -5.63 0.64
N ALA A 182 5.38 -5.46 -0.64
CA ALA A 182 6.66 -4.89 -1.07
C ALA A 182 6.84 -3.44 -0.56
N ASP A 183 5.80 -2.61 -0.66
CA ASP A 183 5.79 -1.26 -0.11
C ASP A 183 5.96 -1.28 1.42
N GLY A 184 5.26 -2.16 2.13
CA GLY A 184 5.39 -2.33 3.57
C GLY A 184 6.81 -2.70 3.98
N ILE A 185 7.44 -3.63 3.27
CA ILE A 185 8.85 -4.02 3.50
C ILE A 185 9.78 -2.81 3.27
N ALA A 186 9.58 -2.05 2.20
CA ALA A 186 10.35 -0.84 1.91
C ALA A 186 10.21 0.23 3.00
N LEU A 187 9.06 0.31 3.66
CA LEU A 187 8.78 1.19 4.79
C LEU A 187 9.21 0.62 6.16
N GLY A 188 9.79 -0.57 6.19
CA GLY A 188 10.25 -1.22 7.41
C GLY A 188 9.14 -1.86 8.26
N VAL A 189 8.03 -2.27 7.63
CA VAL A 189 7.01 -3.11 8.28
C VAL A 189 7.59 -4.49 8.54
N GLN A 190 7.50 -4.96 9.78
CA GLN A 190 8.01 -6.26 10.22
C GLN A 190 6.92 -7.17 10.77
N GLY A 191 5.70 -6.66 10.89
CA GLY A 191 4.54 -7.37 11.42
C GLY A 191 3.30 -6.49 11.36
N THR A 192 2.18 -7.04 11.77
CA THR A 192 0.87 -6.37 11.75
C THR A 192 0.21 -6.35 13.13
N PRO A 193 -0.57 -5.32 13.44
CA PRO A 193 -0.73 -4.10 12.64
C PRO A 193 0.52 -3.22 12.70
N THR A 194 0.81 -2.48 11.64
CA THR A 194 1.80 -1.40 11.64
C THR A 194 1.14 -0.13 11.10
N PHE A 195 1.31 0.97 11.82
CA PHE A 195 0.62 2.22 11.55
C PHE A 195 1.58 3.30 11.03
N PHE A 196 1.08 4.10 10.09
CA PHE A 196 1.76 5.28 9.60
C PHE A 196 0.82 6.48 9.65
N LEU A 197 1.39 7.64 10.00
CA LEU A 197 0.70 8.92 9.97
C LEU A 197 1.49 9.86 9.07
N ASN A 198 0.87 10.30 7.97
CA ASN A 198 1.53 11.13 6.95
C ASN A 198 2.88 10.54 6.46
N GLY A 199 2.95 9.21 6.28
CA GLY A 199 4.15 8.50 5.84
C GLY A 199 5.18 8.22 6.94
N THR A 200 4.97 8.71 8.16
CA THR A 200 5.84 8.43 9.31
C THR A 200 5.28 7.26 10.12
N LYS A 201 6.11 6.23 10.37
CA LYS A 201 5.74 5.10 11.22
C LYS A 201 5.50 5.58 12.65
N ILE A 202 4.38 5.13 13.25
CA ILE A 202 4.04 5.37 14.64
C ILE A 202 3.91 4.04 15.40
N GLU A 203 4.18 4.05 16.69
CA GLU A 203 4.16 2.86 17.54
C GLU A 203 3.23 3.07 18.76
N PRO A 204 1.91 3.18 18.53
CA PRO A 204 0.94 3.36 19.59
C PRO A 204 0.81 2.08 20.41
N THR A 205 0.57 2.24 21.71
CA THR A 205 0.29 1.13 22.63
C THR A 205 -1.14 1.14 23.13
N THR A 206 -1.81 2.27 23.02
CA THR A 206 -3.20 2.47 23.45
C THR A 206 -4.00 3.23 22.40
N TYR A 207 -5.33 3.21 22.55
CA TYR A 207 -6.21 4.10 21.79
C TYR A 207 -5.85 5.59 21.97
N GLY A 208 -5.52 5.99 23.21
CA GLY A 208 -5.13 7.37 23.51
C GLY A 208 -3.89 7.82 22.72
N ASP A 209 -2.89 6.94 22.56
CA ASP A 209 -1.70 7.26 21.77
C ASP A 209 -2.05 7.53 20.29
N LEU A 210 -3.02 6.78 19.75
CA LEU A 210 -3.52 6.99 18.38
C LEU A 210 -4.27 8.31 18.25
N ALA A 211 -5.20 8.60 19.17
CA ALA A 211 -5.97 9.84 19.19
C ALA A 211 -5.05 11.06 19.35
N ASP A 212 -4.12 11.02 20.29
CA ASP A 212 -3.14 12.08 20.52
C ASP A 212 -2.26 12.35 19.28
N ALA A 213 -1.86 11.28 18.56
CA ALA A 213 -1.10 11.41 17.33
C ALA A 213 -1.91 12.08 16.21
N LEU A 214 -3.21 11.71 16.08
CA LEU A 214 -4.11 12.34 15.10
C LEU A 214 -4.37 13.81 15.44
N ASP A 215 -4.63 14.13 16.71
CA ASP A 215 -4.84 15.50 17.17
C ASP A 215 -3.60 16.38 16.92
N ALA A 216 -2.40 15.85 17.21
CA ALA A 216 -1.15 16.56 16.94
C ALA A 216 -0.92 16.79 15.45
N ALA A 217 -1.36 15.88 14.57
CA ALA A 217 -1.22 16.03 13.13
C ALA A 217 -2.25 16.99 12.53
N LEU A 218 -3.40 17.14 13.17
CA LEU A 218 -4.46 18.05 12.74
C LEU A 218 -4.16 19.52 13.16
N GLY A 219 -3.39 19.76 14.22
CA GLY A 219 -2.91 21.08 14.68
C GLY A 219 -3.83 21.72 15.68
#